data_5b8d204dbcc4481a8fe00cb4d155e215
#
_entry.id   5b8d204dbcc4481a8fe00cb4d155e215
#
_cell.length_a   1.000
_cell.length_b   1.000
_cell.length_c   1.000
_cell.angle_alpha   90.00
_cell.angle_beta   90.00
_cell.angle_gamma   90.00
#
_symmetry.space_group_name_H-M   'P 1'
#
loop_
_entity.id
_entity.type
_entity.pdbx_description
1 polymer ?
#
loop_
_entity_poly.entity_id
_entity_poly.type
_entity_poly.pdbx_seq_one_letter_code
_entity_poly.pdbx_strand_id
1 'polypeptide(L)'
;HLSLRRQRQMCIRDRSGPDVVAQDIGDFEAAPLGDTVCAVDMCPSMSVVPSAILFYGCMAFDLGGMQGLGKLMPDLMLADAKGQRYPGLMPILAAMKNEICSGRIGFAGILARLADVVAAMIVRGWVECGCDNASGLVAALRDPRLARAILALHRQPGRDWTVAELAAECHTSRSVFAERFQATIGMPPLRYATELRMGLARQWLTEDRLPVEAVAQRLGYNSQAAFSRAFKRIVGLPPGASRSVVRVG
;
A
#
# COMPACT_ATOMS: atom_id res chain seq x y z
N HIS A 1 -5.42 -11.66 -3.78
CA HIS A 1 -6.60 -10.77 -3.83
C HIS A 1 -6.77 -10.09 -2.48
N LEU A 2 -6.11 -8.96 -2.29
CA LEU A 2 -6.36 -8.03 -1.19
C LEU A 2 -7.42 -7.05 -1.66
N SER A 3 -8.67 -7.33 -1.33
CA SER A 3 -9.73 -6.36 -1.42
C SER A 3 -9.59 -5.42 -0.22
N LEU A 4 -8.90 -4.31 -0.36
CA LEU A 4 -9.07 -3.15 0.50
C LEU A 4 -10.45 -2.55 0.19
N ARG A 5 -11.52 -3.25 0.61
CA ARG A 5 -12.85 -2.66 0.71
C ARG A 5 -12.88 -1.72 1.93
N ARG A 6 -12.22 -0.59 1.84
CA ARG A 6 -12.81 0.65 2.31
C ARG A 6 -13.35 1.33 1.07
N GLN A 7 -14.56 0.98 0.69
CA GLN A 7 -15.42 1.86 -0.06
C GLN A 7 -15.70 3.10 0.81
N ARG A 8 -14.70 3.97 0.97
CA ARG A 8 -15.00 5.38 1.00
C ARG A 8 -15.26 5.69 -0.47
N GLN A 9 -16.50 5.92 -0.81
CA GLN A 9 -16.88 6.64 -2.03
C GLN A 9 -15.95 7.84 -2.09
N MET A 10 -14.89 7.75 -2.90
CA MET A 10 -14.11 8.92 -3.27
C MET A 10 -15.02 9.67 -4.24
N CYS A 11 -15.84 10.53 -3.68
CA CYS A 11 -16.53 11.54 -4.46
C CYS A 11 -15.46 12.43 -5.06
N ILE A 12 -15.12 12.22 -6.32
CA ILE A 12 -14.42 13.22 -7.11
C ILE A 12 -15.44 14.31 -7.32
N ARG A 13 -15.28 15.38 -6.55
CA ARG A 13 -16.12 16.56 -6.67
C ARG A 13 -15.38 17.52 -7.60
N ASP A 14 -15.84 17.62 -8.83
CA ASP A 14 -15.38 18.70 -9.71
C ASP A 14 -16.00 20.03 -9.24
N ARG A 15 -15.12 21.02 -9.00
CA ARG A 15 -15.51 22.39 -8.80
C ARG A 15 -14.89 23.20 -9.91
N SER A 16 -15.69 23.53 -10.91
CA SER A 16 -15.30 24.47 -11.97
C SER A 16 -15.11 25.90 -11.43
N GLY A 17 -15.39 26.15 -10.13
CA GLY A 17 -15.20 27.40 -9.42
C GLY A 17 -15.62 27.29 -7.95
N PRO A 18 -15.29 28.30 -7.12
CA PRO A 18 -15.58 28.26 -5.69
C PRO A 18 -17.09 28.19 -5.35
N ASP A 19 -17.95 28.62 -6.25
CA ASP A 19 -19.40 28.72 -6.05
C ASP A 19 -20.19 27.62 -6.76
N VAL A 20 -19.52 26.66 -7.41
CA VAL A 20 -20.20 25.54 -8.11
C VAL A 20 -20.41 24.38 -7.16
N VAL A 21 -21.65 23.88 -7.13
CA VAL A 21 -22.00 22.67 -6.37
C VAL A 21 -21.24 21.49 -6.95
N ALA A 22 -20.51 20.80 -6.09
CA ALA A 22 -19.75 19.61 -6.49
C ALA A 22 -20.71 18.50 -6.90
N GLN A 23 -20.52 17.93 -8.09
CA GLN A 23 -21.26 16.79 -8.61
C GLN A 23 -20.47 15.51 -8.32
N ASP A 24 -21.19 14.42 -8.02
CA ASP A 24 -20.57 13.10 -7.85
C ASP A 24 -20.28 12.52 -9.25
N ILE A 25 -19.09 11.92 -9.43
CA ILE A 25 -18.76 11.26 -10.70
C ILE A 25 -19.71 10.09 -11.01
N GLY A 26 -20.33 9.50 -9.98
CA GLY A 26 -21.36 8.47 -10.13
C GLY A 26 -22.67 8.96 -10.74
N ASP A 27 -22.88 10.29 -10.80
CA ASP A 27 -24.07 10.89 -11.43
C ASP A 27 -23.94 10.97 -12.96
N PHE A 28 -22.77 10.67 -13.51
CA PHE A 28 -22.52 10.70 -14.95
C PHE A 28 -22.53 9.30 -15.55
N GLU A 29 -23.02 9.19 -16.79
CA GLU A 29 -23.02 7.94 -17.52
C GLU A 29 -21.59 7.48 -17.84
N ALA A 30 -21.24 6.27 -17.41
CA ALA A 30 -19.95 5.68 -17.66
C ALA A 30 -19.99 4.77 -18.88
N ALA A 31 -19.27 5.12 -19.93
CA ALA A 31 -19.09 4.26 -21.09
C ALA A 31 -17.96 3.24 -20.84
N PRO A 32 -18.22 1.92 -20.88
CA PRO A 32 -17.18 0.93 -20.70
C PRO A 32 -16.23 0.94 -21.89
N LEU A 33 -14.92 1.06 -21.64
CA LEU A 33 -13.86 0.98 -22.62
C LEU A 33 -13.13 -0.38 -22.57
N GLY A 34 -13.45 -1.21 -21.57
CA GLY A 34 -12.89 -2.52 -21.32
C GLY A 34 -13.39 -3.06 -19.99
N ASP A 35 -12.93 -4.27 -19.60
CA ASP A 35 -13.41 -4.96 -18.38
C ASP A 35 -13.16 -4.17 -17.07
N THR A 36 -12.18 -3.28 -17.08
CA THR A 36 -11.71 -2.56 -15.87
C THR A 36 -11.57 -1.05 -16.07
N VAL A 37 -11.91 -0.53 -17.25
CA VAL A 37 -11.75 0.87 -17.61
C VAL A 37 -13.06 1.42 -18.17
N CYS A 38 -13.52 2.53 -17.60
CA CYS A 38 -14.67 3.27 -18.08
C CYS A 38 -14.28 4.72 -18.40
N ALA A 39 -14.88 5.32 -19.41
CA ALA A 39 -14.81 6.73 -19.68
C ALA A 39 -16.08 7.41 -19.14
N VAL A 40 -15.90 8.55 -18.48
CA VAL A 40 -16.99 9.41 -18.04
C VAL A 40 -16.79 10.77 -18.71
N ASP A 41 -17.74 11.20 -19.52
CA ASP A 41 -17.74 12.52 -20.12
C ASP A 41 -18.54 13.49 -19.23
N MET A 42 -17.84 14.40 -18.60
CA MET A 42 -18.43 15.42 -17.73
C MET A 42 -18.80 16.70 -18.51
N CYS A 43 -18.49 16.77 -19.81
CA CYS A 43 -18.77 17.90 -20.68
C CYS A 43 -19.46 17.45 -21.97
N PRO A 44 -20.78 17.13 -21.95
CA PRO A 44 -21.49 16.58 -23.09
C PRO A 44 -21.65 17.52 -24.28
N SER A 45 -21.21 18.78 -24.19
CA SER A 45 -21.24 19.70 -25.33
C SER A 45 -20.03 19.47 -26.25
N MET A 46 -20.25 18.87 -27.38
CA MET A 46 -19.31 18.43 -28.41
C MET A 46 -18.37 19.52 -29.00
N SER A 47 -18.34 20.71 -28.47
CA SER A 47 -17.62 21.85 -29.09
C SER A 47 -16.37 22.31 -28.33
N VAL A 48 -16.04 21.73 -27.18
CA VAL A 48 -14.93 22.21 -26.36
C VAL A 48 -13.88 21.11 -26.23
N VAL A 49 -12.67 21.37 -26.69
CA VAL A 49 -11.53 20.50 -26.38
C VAL A 49 -11.37 20.46 -24.87
N PRO A 50 -11.36 19.28 -24.23
CA PRO A 50 -11.27 19.19 -22.79
C PRO A 50 -9.99 19.86 -22.31
N SER A 51 -10.13 20.81 -21.38
CA SER A 51 -9.02 21.55 -20.79
C SER A 51 -8.19 20.69 -19.82
N ALA A 52 -8.76 19.60 -19.36
CA ALA A 52 -8.11 18.63 -18.49
C ALA A 52 -8.62 17.22 -18.74
N ILE A 53 -7.75 16.24 -18.55
CA ILE A 53 -8.09 14.80 -18.54
C ILE A 53 -7.75 14.30 -17.13
N LEU A 54 -8.74 13.75 -16.45
CA LEU A 54 -8.58 13.12 -15.14
C LEU A 54 -8.57 11.61 -15.31
N PHE A 55 -7.49 10.96 -14.84
CA PHE A 55 -7.44 9.51 -14.72
C PHE A 55 -7.80 9.12 -13.30
N TYR A 56 -8.82 8.32 -13.17
CA TYR A 56 -9.24 7.74 -11.90
C TYR A 56 -9.14 6.22 -11.97
N GLY A 57 -8.66 5.61 -10.90
CA GLY A 57 -8.60 4.15 -10.81
C GLY A 57 -8.43 3.68 -9.37
N CYS A 58 -9.01 2.53 -9.04
CA CYS A 58 -8.75 1.81 -7.81
C CYS A 58 -7.67 0.77 -8.07
N MET A 59 -6.61 0.81 -7.29
CA MET A 59 -5.51 -0.13 -7.39
C MET A 59 -5.35 -0.91 -6.09
N ALA A 60 -5.13 -2.21 -6.22
CA ALA A 60 -4.71 -3.04 -5.11
C ALA A 60 -3.18 -3.17 -5.15
N PHE A 61 -2.50 -2.66 -4.13
CA PHE A 61 -1.06 -2.82 -3.99
C PHE A 61 -0.75 -4.07 -3.17
N ASP A 62 -0.02 -5.00 -3.76
CA ASP A 62 0.70 -6.00 -2.97
C ASP A 62 2.07 -5.42 -2.59
N LEU A 63 2.18 -4.91 -1.38
CA LEU A 63 3.43 -4.39 -0.83
C LEU A 63 4.36 -5.51 -0.36
N GLY A 64 4.13 -6.76 -0.79
CA GLY A 64 5.03 -7.89 -0.52
C GLY A 64 5.33 -8.12 0.97
N GLY A 65 4.33 -8.00 1.82
CA GLY A 65 4.48 -8.10 3.28
C GLY A 65 4.75 -6.77 3.98
N MET A 66 4.94 -5.66 3.25
CA MET A 66 5.09 -4.31 3.84
C MET A 66 3.74 -3.62 4.10
N GLN A 67 2.73 -4.38 4.51
CA GLN A 67 1.37 -3.89 4.75
C GLN A 67 1.28 -2.81 5.84
N GLY A 68 2.28 -2.77 6.74
CA GLY A 68 2.43 -1.68 7.69
C GLY A 68 2.64 -0.31 7.04
N LEU A 69 3.23 -0.28 5.84
CA LEU A 69 3.49 0.95 5.09
C LEU A 69 2.19 1.63 4.66
N GLY A 70 1.17 0.84 4.25
CA GLY A 70 -0.13 1.38 3.85
C GLY A 70 -0.86 2.14 4.95
N LYS A 71 -0.60 1.80 6.24
CA LYS A 71 -1.18 2.52 7.38
C LYS A 71 -0.48 3.85 7.67
N LEU A 72 0.73 4.01 7.16
CA LEU A 72 1.55 5.21 7.33
C LEU A 72 1.39 6.18 6.16
N MET A 73 0.80 5.71 5.06
CA MET A 73 0.52 6.56 3.90
C MET A 73 -0.59 7.54 4.25
N PRO A 74 -0.45 8.81 3.88
CA PRO A 74 -1.50 9.79 4.05
C PRO A 74 -2.73 9.40 3.20
N ASP A 75 -3.91 9.82 3.63
CA ASP A 75 -5.16 9.56 2.89
C ASP A 75 -5.13 10.18 1.47
N LEU A 76 -4.33 11.21 1.27
CA LEU A 76 -4.12 11.89 -0.01
C LEU A 76 -2.64 12.20 -0.20
N MET A 77 -2.09 11.78 -1.34
CA MET A 77 -0.75 12.14 -1.77
C MET A 77 -0.82 12.96 -3.06
N LEU A 78 -0.30 14.19 -3.01
CA LEU A 78 -0.17 15.03 -4.19
C LEU A 78 1.19 14.80 -4.84
N ALA A 79 1.19 14.42 -6.11
CA ALA A 79 2.40 14.25 -6.91
C ALA A 79 2.45 15.28 -8.02
N ASP A 80 3.36 16.25 -7.89
CA ASP A 80 3.65 17.17 -8.99
C ASP A 80 4.59 16.50 -9.99
N ALA A 81 4.05 16.14 -11.15
CA ALA A 81 4.79 15.46 -12.19
C ALA A 81 5.89 16.34 -12.84
N LYS A 82 5.82 17.66 -12.71
CA LYS A 82 6.82 18.61 -13.20
C LYS A 82 7.93 18.85 -12.18
N GLY A 83 7.70 18.50 -10.92
CA GLY A 83 8.68 18.68 -9.86
C GLY A 83 9.81 17.63 -9.91
N GLN A 84 10.94 17.96 -9.30
CA GLN A 84 12.10 17.05 -9.19
C GLN A 84 11.81 15.82 -8.31
N ARG A 85 10.72 15.83 -7.57
CA ARG A 85 10.34 14.78 -6.61
C ARG A 85 9.98 13.44 -7.29
N TYR A 86 9.45 13.51 -8.51
CA TYR A 86 8.99 12.33 -9.26
C TYR A 86 9.59 12.30 -10.67
N PRO A 87 10.91 12.13 -10.79
CA PRO A 87 11.56 12.09 -12.10
C PRO A 87 11.03 10.91 -12.91
N GLY A 88 10.68 11.14 -14.15
CA GLY A 88 10.14 10.11 -15.04
C GLY A 88 8.62 9.92 -14.99
N LEU A 89 7.88 10.62 -14.13
CA LEU A 89 6.41 10.51 -14.07
C LEU A 89 5.75 11.10 -15.34
N MET A 90 6.25 12.23 -15.85
CA MET A 90 5.69 12.88 -17.04
C MET A 90 5.67 12.00 -18.30
N PRO A 91 6.74 11.27 -18.67
CA PRO A 91 6.72 10.38 -19.82
C PRO A 91 5.64 9.30 -19.72
N ILE A 92 5.40 8.77 -18.53
CA ILE A 92 4.39 7.73 -18.30
C ILE A 92 2.98 8.31 -18.42
N LEU A 93 2.73 9.49 -17.85
CA LEU A 93 1.46 10.18 -18.00
C LEU A 93 1.19 10.55 -19.48
N ALA A 94 2.22 10.95 -20.23
CA ALA A 94 2.11 11.18 -21.66
C ALA A 94 1.76 9.89 -22.43
N ALA A 95 2.39 8.76 -22.07
CA ALA A 95 2.06 7.46 -22.65
C ALA A 95 0.61 7.07 -22.34
N MET A 96 0.13 7.25 -21.12
CA MET A 96 -1.27 7.00 -20.74
C MET A 96 -2.24 7.84 -21.58
N LYS A 97 -1.95 9.14 -21.74
CA LYS A 97 -2.75 10.01 -22.61
C LYS A 97 -2.78 9.51 -24.04
N ASN A 98 -1.64 9.10 -24.61
CA ASN A 98 -1.55 8.62 -25.98
C ASN A 98 -2.34 7.33 -26.18
N GLU A 99 -2.31 6.40 -25.22
CA GLU A 99 -3.08 5.16 -25.27
C GLU A 99 -4.60 5.43 -25.30
N ILE A 100 -5.07 6.35 -24.46
CA ILE A 100 -6.49 6.75 -24.47
C ILE A 100 -6.89 7.38 -25.79
N CYS A 101 -6.09 8.33 -26.29
CA CYS A 101 -6.41 9.06 -27.53
C CYS A 101 -6.31 8.14 -28.76
N SER A 102 -5.51 7.08 -28.73
CA SER A 102 -5.33 6.17 -29.86
C SER A 102 -6.44 5.13 -29.99
N GLY A 103 -7.10 4.75 -28.89
CA GLY A 103 -8.15 3.74 -28.87
C GLY A 103 -7.75 2.38 -29.44
N ARG A 104 -6.44 2.03 -29.43
CA ARG A 104 -5.93 0.79 -30.05
C ARG A 104 -6.38 -0.43 -29.26
N ILE A 105 -6.44 -1.58 -29.95
CA ILE A 105 -6.73 -2.85 -29.28
C ILE A 105 -5.73 -3.09 -28.13
N GLY A 106 -6.23 -3.41 -26.94
CA GLY A 106 -5.40 -3.66 -25.75
C GLY A 106 -5.05 -2.45 -24.93
N PHE A 107 -5.47 -1.24 -25.32
CA PHE A 107 -5.15 0.00 -24.60
C PHE A 107 -5.55 -0.04 -23.12
N ALA A 108 -6.68 -0.66 -22.76
CA ALA A 108 -7.14 -0.77 -21.38
C ALA A 108 -6.15 -1.56 -20.50
N GLY A 109 -5.59 -2.66 -21.04
CA GLY A 109 -4.57 -3.45 -20.37
C GLY A 109 -3.26 -2.68 -20.18
N ILE A 110 -2.85 -1.91 -21.18
CA ILE A 110 -1.66 -1.03 -21.11
C ILE A 110 -1.87 0.07 -20.08
N LEU A 111 -3.02 0.74 -20.10
CA LEU A 111 -3.36 1.77 -19.13
C LEU A 111 -3.30 1.25 -17.68
N ALA A 112 -3.86 0.09 -17.41
CA ALA A 112 -3.81 -0.51 -16.07
C ALA A 112 -2.36 -0.72 -15.60
N ARG A 113 -1.47 -1.21 -16.48
CA ARG A 113 -0.05 -1.41 -16.13
C ARG A 113 0.71 -0.12 -15.97
N LEU A 114 0.44 0.89 -16.80
CA LEU A 114 1.02 2.22 -16.62
C LEU A 114 0.56 2.87 -15.31
N ALA A 115 -0.70 2.67 -14.92
CA ALA A 115 -1.23 3.13 -13.65
C ALA A 115 -0.52 2.45 -12.46
N ASP A 116 -0.26 1.13 -12.53
CA ASP A 116 0.52 0.42 -11.52
C ASP A 116 1.93 1.03 -11.36
N VAL A 117 2.58 1.37 -12.48
CA VAL A 117 3.91 2.02 -12.47
C VAL A 117 3.85 3.40 -11.85
N VAL A 118 2.86 4.23 -12.25
CA VAL A 118 2.65 5.58 -11.68
C VAL A 118 2.51 5.50 -10.17
N ALA A 119 1.68 4.60 -9.68
CA ALA A 119 1.45 4.42 -8.26
C ALA A 119 2.71 3.97 -7.53
N ALA A 120 3.45 3.01 -8.09
CA ALA A 120 4.73 2.57 -7.52
C ALA A 120 5.75 3.73 -7.45
N MET A 121 5.79 4.59 -8.46
CA MET A 121 6.66 5.78 -8.48
C MET A 121 6.24 6.80 -7.41
N ILE A 122 4.95 7.03 -7.22
CA ILE A 122 4.44 7.95 -6.18
C ILE A 122 4.81 7.42 -4.79
N VAL A 123 4.58 6.13 -4.52
CA VAL A 123 4.95 5.51 -3.24
C VAL A 123 6.46 5.58 -3.01
N ARG A 124 7.27 5.29 -4.04
CA ARG A 124 8.73 5.40 -3.97
C ARG A 124 9.16 6.83 -3.65
N GLY A 125 8.66 7.82 -4.39
CA GLY A 125 9.00 9.22 -4.16
C GLY A 125 8.56 9.70 -2.77
N TRP A 126 7.43 9.20 -2.25
CA TRP A 126 7.00 9.48 -0.89
C TRP A 126 7.98 8.91 0.15
N VAL A 127 8.46 7.68 -0.05
CA VAL A 127 9.47 7.06 0.84
C VAL A 127 10.80 7.80 0.75
N GLU A 128 11.27 8.13 -0.46
CA GLU A 128 12.60 8.72 -0.69
C GLU A 128 12.69 10.19 -0.26
N CYS A 129 11.68 10.99 -0.56
CA CYS A 129 11.70 12.43 -0.28
C CYS A 129 11.39 12.78 1.18
N GLY A 130 10.90 11.83 1.96
CA GLY A 130 10.53 12.03 3.37
C GLY A 130 9.25 12.84 3.53
N CYS A 131 8.41 12.37 4.43
CA CYS A 131 7.35 13.19 5.00
C CYS A 131 7.95 13.96 6.16
N ASP A 132 7.54 15.19 6.39
CA ASP A 132 7.99 16.00 7.54
C ASP A 132 7.66 15.36 8.90
N ASN A 133 6.85 14.27 8.90
CA ASN A 133 6.55 13.39 10.03
C ASN A 133 6.76 11.91 9.67
N ALA A 134 7.90 11.56 9.07
CA ALA A 134 8.19 10.17 8.72
C ALA A 134 8.17 9.28 9.97
N SER A 135 7.29 8.27 9.98
CA SER A 135 7.37 7.23 11.01
C SER A 135 8.75 6.58 11.00
N GLY A 136 9.19 6.03 12.12
CA GLY A 136 10.47 5.34 12.22
C GLY A 136 10.68 4.30 11.12
N LEU A 137 9.60 3.67 10.62
CA LEU A 137 9.66 2.71 9.52
C LEU A 137 10.07 3.37 8.18
N VAL A 138 9.53 4.53 7.85
CA VAL A 138 9.92 5.26 6.63
C VAL A 138 11.39 5.71 6.73
N ALA A 139 11.81 6.21 7.89
CA ALA A 139 13.21 6.57 8.14
C ALA A 139 14.14 5.36 7.98
N ALA A 140 13.74 4.19 8.49
CA ALA A 140 14.52 2.96 8.36
C ALA A 140 14.58 2.43 6.92
N LEU A 141 13.53 2.60 6.11
CA LEU A 141 13.54 2.21 4.69
C LEU A 141 14.43 3.11 3.83
N ARG A 142 14.67 4.34 4.27
CA ARG A 142 15.62 5.28 3.62
C ARG A 142 17.09 4.96 3.96
N ASP A 143 17.34 4.27 5.05
CA ASP A 143 18.67 3.74 5.36
C ASP A 143 18.91 2.42 4.60
N PRO A 144 19.80 2.37 3.59
CA PRO A 144 19.99 1.18 2.76
C PRO A 144 20.39 -0.06 3.56
N ARG A 145 20.98 0.12 4.74
CA ARG A 145 21.37 -0.98 5.64
C ARG A 145 20.13 -1.51 6.38
N LEU A 146 19.39 -0.65 7.07
CA LEU A 146 18.19 -1.06 7.80
C LEU A 146 17.09 -1.58 6.87
N ALA A 147 16.98 -1.01 5.66
CA ALA A 147 16.02 -1.47 4.64
C ALA A 147 16.20 -2.96 4.32
N ARG A 148 17.45 -3.48 4.26
CA ARG A 148 17.72 -4.91 4.00
C ARG A 148 17.13 -5.80 5.10
N ALA A 149 17.35 -5.47 6.37
CA ALA A 149 16.78 -6.23 7.49
C ALA A 149 15.25 -6.18 7.51
N ILE A 150 14.68 -5.01 7.26
CA ILE A 150 13.22 -4.85 7.18
C ILE A 150 12.66 -5.70 6.04
N LEU A 151 13.25 -5.63 4.85
CA LEU A 151 12.85 -6.45 3.71
C LEU A 151 12.99 -7.96 3.99
N ALA A 152 14.04 -8.38 4.67
CA ALA A 152 14.24 -9.79 5.07
C ALA A 152 13.13 -10.25 6.02
N LEU A 153 12.81 -9.45 7.04
CA LEU A 153 11.72 -9.72 7.97
C LEU A 153 10.37 -9.83 7.27
N HIS A 154 10.08 -8.92 6.34
CA HIS A 154 8.82 -8.89 5.61
C HIS A 154 8.70 -10.01 4.56
N ARG A 155 9.80 -10.41 3.92
CA ARG A 155 9.81 -11.53 2.96
C ARG A 155 9.65 -12.88 3.64
N GLN A 156 10.19 -13.04 4.83
CA GLN A 156 10.17 -14.30 5.58
C GLN A 156 9.71 -14.07 7.03
N PRO A 157 8.45 -13.65 7.25
CA PRO A 157 7.96 -13.33 8.58
C PRO A 157 7.89 -14.56 9.51
N GLY A 158 7.72 -15.74 8.96
CA GLY A 158 7.69 -17.00 9.71
C GLY A 158 9.06 -17.55 10.12
N ARG A 159 10.16 -17.02 9.55
CA ARG A 159 11.52 -17.46 9.91
C ARG A 159 11.88 -16.98 11.30
N ASP A 160 12.53 -17.86 12.08
CA ASP A 160 13.02 -17.50 13.42
C ASP A 160 14.32 -16.69 13.32
N TRP A 161 14.18 -15.42 13.03
CA TRP A 161 15.29 -14.48 12.87
C TRP A 161 15.97 -14.19 14.20
N THR A 162 17.29 -14.27 14.20
CA THR A 162 18.13 -13.76 15.29
C THR A 162 18.61 -12.34 14.97
N VAL A 163 18.97 -11.58 16.01
CA VAL A 163 19.58 -10.24 15.83
C VAL A 163 20.88 -10.32 15.05
N ALA A 164 21.64 -11.42 15.22
CA ALA A 164 22.90 -11.63 14.49
C ALA A 164 22.66 -11.82 12.98
N GLU A 165 21.67 -12.62 12.59
CA GLU A 165 21.32 -12.81 11.18
C GLU A 165 20.83 -11.51 10.53
N LEU A 166 19.96 -10.75 11.22
CA LEU A 166 19.51 -9.45 10.72
C LEU A 166 20.65 -8.44 10.59
N ALA A 167 21.61 -8.46 11.52
CA ALA A 167 22.82 -7.64 11.43
C ALA A 167 23.71 -8.04 10.25
N ALA A 168 23.79 -9.34 9.94
CA ALA A 168 24.51 -9.84 8.77
C ALA A 168 23.88 -9.36 7.45
N GLU A 169 22.53 -9.36 7.35
CA GLU A 169 21.81 -8.76 6.19
C GLU A 169 22.18 -7.28 5.97
N CYS A 170 22.50 -6.57 7.06
CA CYS A 170 22.89 -5.17 7.05
C CYS A 170 24.40 -4.95 6.88
N HIS A 171 25.22 -6.02 6.82
CA HIS A 171 26.67 -5.97 6.83
C HIS A 171 27.25 -5.15 8.00
N THR A 172 26.75 -5.38 9.21
CA THR A 172 27.15 -4.66 10.42
C THR A 172 27.23 -5.59 11.63
N SER A 173 27.83 -5.12 12.74
CA SER A 173 27.87 -5.87 13.98
C SER A 173 26.50 -5.93 14.65
N ARG A 174 26.27 -6.98 15.46
CA ARG A 174 25.02 -7.18 16.21
C ARG A 174 24.64 -5.97 17.07
N SER A 175 25.61 -5.39 17.79
CA SER A 175 25.37 -4.26 18.70
C SER A 175 25.00 -3.00 17.92
N VAL A 176 25.77 -2.64 16.90
CA VAL A 176 25.54 -1.47 16.05
C VAL A 176 24.18 -1.57 15.34
N PHE A 177 23.83 -2.76 14.82
CA PHE A 177 22.53 -2.99 14.21
C PHE A 177 21.38 -2.77 15.20
N ALA A 178 21.45 -3.42 16.38
CA ALA A 178 20.38 -3.36 17.37
C ALA A 178 20.14 -1.94 17.87
N GLU A 179 21.20 -1.20 18.17
CA GLU A 179 21.15 0.19 18.61
C GLU A 179 20.53 1.09 17.53
N ARG A 180 21.05 1.00 16.29
CA ARG A 180 20.58 1.81 15.17
C ARG A 180 19.12 1.49 14.82
N PHE A 181 18.74 0.21 14.80
CA PHE A 181 17.38 -0.22 14.54
C PHE A 181 16.43 0.35 15.60
N GLN A 182 16.78 0.22 16.88
CA GLN A 182 15.97 0.75 17.98
C GLN A 182 15.88 2.27 17.96
N ALA A 183 16.97 2.98 17.69
CA ALA A 183 16.97 4.43 17.57
C ALA A 183 16.08 4.92 16.43
N THR A 184 16.05 4.18 15.30
CA THR A 184 15.27 4.59 14.12
C THR A 184 13.82 4.15 14.20
N ILE A 185 13.55 2.89 14.56
CA ILE A 185 12.19 2.31 14.60
C ILE A 185 11.47 2.59 15.91
N GLY A 186 12.20 2.88 16.99
CA GLY A 186 11.65 3.09 18.34
C GLY A 186 11.45 1.80 19.14
N MET A 187 11.81 0.63 18.60
CA MET A 187 11.71 -0.65 19.29
C MET A 187 12.78 -1.65 18.85
N PRO A 188 13.09 -2.68 19.70
CA PRO A 188 14.06 -3.71 19.36
C PRO A 188 13.64 -4.55 18.13
N PRO A 189 14.62 -5.06 17.33
CA PRO A 189 14.35 -5.79 16.08
C PRO A 189 13.40 -7.01 16.25
N LEU A 190 13.60 -7.84 17.27
CA LEU A 190 12.75 -9.02 17.49
C LEU A 190 11.34 -8.67 17.98
N ARG A 191 11.19 -7.55 18.66
CA ARG A 191 9.86 -7.04 19.00
C ARG A 191 9.13 -6.58 17.74
N TYR A 192 9.80 -5.85 16.87
CA TYR A 192 9.27 -5.47 15.56
C TYR A 192 8.84 -6.70 14.75
N ALA A 193 9.70 -7.73 14.66
CA ALA A 193 9.37 -8.99 13.98
C ALA A 193 8.11 -9.65 14.55
N THR A 194 7.94 -9.60 15.86
CA THR A 194 6.76 -10.17 16.52
C THR A 194 5.50 -9.36 16.22
N GLU A 195 5.58 -8.03 16.28
CA GLU A 195 4.45 -7.14 15.96
C GLU A 195 4.05 -7.27 14.48
N LEU A 196 5.03 -7.39 13.57
CA LEU A 196 4.81 -7.69 12.15
C LEU A 196 4.03 -9.00 11.97
N ARG A 197 4.48 -10.09 12.61
CA ARG A 197 3.78 -11.39 12.57
C ARG A 197 2.32 -11.27 13.05
N MET A 198 2.07 -10.51 14.11
CA MET A 198 0.71 -10.35 14.64
C MET A 198 -0.16 -9.47 13.74
N GLY A 199 0.43 -8.48 13.09
CA GLY A 199 -0.26 -7.67 12.07
C GLY A 199 -0.71 -8.52 10.88
N LEU A 200 0.21 -9.33 10.33
CA LEU A 200 -0.08 -10.29 9.24
C LEU A 200 -1.12 -11.34 9.67
N ALA A 201 -0.96 -11.88 10.88
CA ALA A 201 -1.93 -12.84 11.42
C ALA A 201 -3.34 -12.27 11.47
N ARG A 202 -3.50 -11.05 11.98
CA ARG A 202 -4.80 -10.39 12.03
C ARG A 202 -5.41 -10.28 10.64
N GLN A 203 -4.63 -9.83 9.66
CA GLN A 203 -5.10 -9.69 8.29
C GLN A 203 -5.53 -11.05 7.71
N TRP A 204 -4.68 -12.07 7.75
CA TRP A 204 -4.99 -13.39 7.21
C TRP A 204 -6.20 -14.06 7.87
N LEU A 205 -6.44 -13.77 9.16
CA LEU A 205 -7.61 -14.26 9.86
C LEU A 205 -8.90 -13.52 9.52
N THR A 206 -8.82 -12.18 9.31
CA THR A 206 -10.02 -11.34 9.11
C THR A 206 -10.37 -11.18 7.64
N GLU A 207 -9.39 -10.88 6.79
CA GLU A 207 -9.59 -10.59 5.36
C GLU A 207 -9.55 -11.87 4.52
N ASP A 208 -8.47 -12.67 4.66
CA ASP A 208 -8.27 -13.89 3.88
C ASP A 208 -9.00 -15.10 4.49
N ARG A 209 -9.55 -14.95 5.70
CA ARG A 209 -10.27 -16.00 6.43
C ARG A 209 -9.53 -17.34 6.58
N LEU A 210 -8.21 -17.31 6.62
CA LEU A 210 -7.38 -18.50 6.75
C LEU A 210 -7.65 -19.22 8.08
N PRO A 211 -7.52 -20.56 8.11
CA PRO A 211 -7.57 -21.32 9.36
C PRO A 211 -6.48 -20.87 10.33
N VAL A 212 -6.78 -20.86 11.63
CA VAL A 212 -5.84 -20.43 12.68
C VAL A 212 -4.56 -21.27 12.65
N GLU A 213 -4.68 -22.57 12.39
CA GLU A 213 -3.56 -23.48 12.26
C GLU A 213 -2.64 -23.12 11.07
N ALA A 214 -3.23 -22.83 9.90
CA ALA A 214 -2.48 -22.43 8.72
C ALA A 214 -1.73 -21.10 8.94
N VAL A 215 -2.35 -20.15 9.64
CA VAL A 215 -1.71 -18.89 10.02
C VAL A 215 -0.55 -19.14 10.99
N ALA A 216 -0.75 -19.99 11.99
CA ALA A 216 0.31 -20.34 12.94
C ALA A 216 1.53 -20.95 12.24
N GLN A 217 1.30 -21.92 11.35
CA GLN A 217 2.37 -22.58 10.56
C GLN A 217 3.11 -21.58 9.66
N ARG A 218 2.39 -20.74 8.91
CA ARG A 218 2.99 -19.71 8.03
C ARG A 218 3.86 -18.70 8.79
N LEU A 219 3.52 -18.44 10.05
CA LEU A 219 4.26 -17.52 10.91
C LEU A 219 5.34 -18.22 11.77
N GLY A 220 5.62 -19.50 11.50
CA GLY A 220 6.70 -20.24 12.13
C GLY A 220 6.42 -20.66 13.59
N TYR A 221 5.15 -20.72 13.99
CA TYR A 221 4.81 -21.24 15.32
C TYR A 221 4.72 -22.77 15.33
N ASN A 222 5.39 -23.38 16.29
CA ASN A 222 5.42 -24.85 16.45
C ASN A 222 4.08 -25.45 16.88
N SER A 223 3.13 -24.63 17.36
CA SER A 223 1.79 -25.07 17.69
C SER A 223 0.79 -23.91 17.63
N GLN A 224 -0.46 -24.24 17.30
CA GLN A 224 -1.58 -23.31 17.33
C GLN A 224 -1.77 -22.71 18.73
N ALA A 225 -1.52 -23.47 19.80
CA ALA A 225 -1.63 -22.99 21.17
C ALA A 225 -0.58 -21.89 21.49
N ALA A 226 0.67 -22.10 21.06
CA ALA A 226 1.73 -21.08 21.21
C ALA A 226 1.40 -19.81 20.44
N PHE A 227 0.96 -19.94 19.20
CA PHE A 227 0.47 -18.82 18.39
C PHE A 227 -0.68 -18.08 19.07
N SER A 228 -1.72 -18.80 19.52
CA SER A 228 -2.91 -18.19 20.13
C SER A 228 -2.58 -17.40 21.40
N ARG A 229 -1.64 -17.88 22.22
CA ARG A 229 -1.14 -17.13 23.39
C ARG A 229 -0.42 -15.85 22.98
N ALA A 230 0.49 -15.93 22.00
CA ALA A 230 1.23 -14.77 21.50
C ALA A 230 0.28 -13.73 20.87
N PHE A 231 -0.66 -14.20 20.06
CA PHE A 231 -1.66 -13.34 19.40
C PHE A 231 -2.54 -12.61 20.42
N LYS A 232 -3.11 -13.36 21.40
CA LYS A 232 -3.94 -12.73 22.46
C LYS A 232 -3.16 -11.71 23.28
N ARG A 233 -1.89 -11.97 23.58
CA ARG A 233 -1.04 -11.05 24.35
C ARG A 233 -0.82 -9.71 23.63
N ILE A 234 -0.70 -9.71 22.29
CA ILE A 234 -0.35 -8.53 21.49
C ILE A 234 -1.60 -7.85 20.94
N VAL A 235 -2.56 -8.62 20.44
CA VAL A 235 -3.79 -8.11 19.81
C VAL A 235 -4.91 -7.86 20.82
N GLY A 236 -4.81 -8.45 22.01
CA GLY A 236 -5.82 -8.34 23.08
C GLY A 236 -6.96 -9.35 22.99
N LEU A 237 -7.21 -9.93 21.81
CA LEU A 237 -8.30 -10.87 21.54
C LEU A 237 -7.75 -12.22 21.03
N PRO A 238 -8.40 -13.35 21.31
CA PRO A 238 -7.99 -14.62 20.73
C PRO A 238 -8.22 -14.67 19.21
N PRO A 239 -7.43 -15.47 18.45
CA PRO A 239 -7.52 -15.54 16.98
C PRO A 239 -8.92 -15.85 16.46
N GLY A 240 -9.67 -16.71 17.16
CA GLY A 240 -11.05 -17.08 16.78
C GLY A 240 -12.04 -15.92 16.89
N ALA A 241 -11.89 -15.05 17.89
CA ALA A 241 -12.76 -13.90 18.08
C ALA A 241 -12.51 -12.81 16.99
N SER A 242 -11.27 -12.68 16.51
CA SER A 242 -10.94 -11.73 15.44
C SER A 242 -11.66 -12.04 14.12
N ARG A 243 -12.08 -13.28 13.90
CA ARG A 243 -12.88 -13.71 12.73
C ARG A 243 -14.34 -13.25 12.81
N SER A 244 -14.84 -13.00 14.00
CA SER A 244 -16.27 -12.71 14.27
C SER A 244 -16.58 -11.21 14.23
N VAL A 245 -15.60 -10.34 14.47
CA VAL A 245 -15.79 -8.89 14.58
C VAL A 245 -16.16 -8.22 13.24
N VAL A 246 -15.98 -8.90 12.11
CA VAL A 246 -16.31 -8.37 10.77
C VAL A 246 -17.79 -8.59 10.37
N ARG A 247 -18.64 -9.09 11.29
CA ARG A 247 -20.07 -9.36 10.98
C ARG A 247 -21.02 -8.20 11.26
N VAL A 248 -20.56 -7.06 11.74
CA VAL A 248 -21.42 -5.90 12.03
C VAL A 248 -20.82 -4.67 11.35
N GLY A 249 -21.35 -4.33 10.18
CA GLY A 249 -21.06 -3.11 9.43
C GLY A 249 -21.46 -3.27 7.99
#